data_1077c5e07478e32020f351d826006659
#
_entry.id   1077c5e07478e32020f351d826006659
#
_cell.length_a   1.000
_cell.length_b   1.000
_cell.length_c   1.000
_cell.angle_alpha   90.00
_cell.angle_beta   90.00
_cell.angle_gamma   90.00
#
_symmetry.space_group_name_H-M   'P 1'
#
loop_
_entity.id
_entity.type
_entity.pdbx_description
1 polymer ?
#
loop_
_entity_poly.entity_id
_entity_poly.type
_entity_poly.pdbx_seq_one_letter_code
_entity_poly.pdbx_strand_id
1 'polypeptide(L)'
;MPARTSRRTFVRTMAAAGAAVGGMSVAAQESGRVAGFDHVALPMQNVEAMLAFYRGLGFPMNETPNVVSVYVGSQMINFHRPTLWQNATFTLRAPAATPPCGDLCFVWEGSAAALSSLLARLPAKIEVGPVERQGGRRKGGSSVYVRDPDGNLLEFIIYA
;
A
#
# COMPACT_ATOMS: atom_id res chain seq x y z
N MET A 1 -33.99 7.34 67.81
CA MET A 1 -34.99 6.58 67.02
C MET A 1 -35.51 7.53 65.94
N PRO A 2 -35.18 7.37 64.67
CA PRO A 2 -35.72 8.25 63.63
C PRO A 2 -36.92 7.66 62.95
N ALA A 3 -37.85 8.53 62.60
CA ALA A 3 -39.17 8.24 62.02
C ALA A 3 -39.09 7.82 60.55
N ARG A 4 -39.92 6.84 60.16
CA ARG A 4 -40.14 6.36 58.78
C ARG A 4 -41.04 7.34 58.04
N THR A 5 -40.57 7.86 56.91
CA THR A 5 -41.34 8.66 55.97
C THR A 5 -41.96 7.77 54.88
N SER A 6 -43.28 7.82 54.80
CA SER A 6 -44.14 7.11 53.86
C SER A 6 -44.00 7.66 52.44
N ARG A 7 -43.83 6.76 51.45
CA ARG A 7 -43.92 7.08 50.03
C ARG A 7 -45.38 7.13 49.59
N ARG A 8 -45.89 8.33 49.26
CA ARG A 8 -47.17 8.51 48.60
C ARG A 8 -46.99 8.31 47.09
N THR A 9 -47.65 7.33 46.53
CA THR A 9 -47.82 7.07 45.12
C THR A 9 -48.73 8.14 44.51
N PHE A 10 -48.23 8.89 43.55
CA PHE A 10 -49.02 9.84 42.78
C PHE A 10 -49.31 9.24 41.40
N VAL A 11 -50.49 8.72 41.21
CA VAL A 11 -50.99 8.28 39.91
C VAL A 11 -51.49 9.50 39.17
N ARG A 12 -50.80 9.89 38.09
CA ARG A 12 -51.28 10.88 37.13
C ARG A 12 -51.71 10.16 35.86
N THR A 13 -52.98 10.15 35.59
CA THR A 13 -53.58 9.78 34.34
C THR A 13 -53.22 10.87 33.30
N MET A 14 -52.48 10.52 32.26
CA MET A 14 -52.26 11.39 31.10
C MET A 14 -52.98 10.82 29.89
N ALA A 15 -53.87 11.62 29.33
CA ALA A 15 -54.60 11.36 28.12
C ALA A 15 -53.67 11.20 26.91
N ALA A 16 -53.95 10.20 26.08
CA ALA A 16 -53.24 9.96 24.82
C ALA A 16 -53.64 11.02 23.79
N ALA A 17 -52.69 11.92 23.48
CA ALA A 17 -52.72 12.71 22.26
C ALA A 17 -51.84 11.99 21.25
N GLY A 18 -52.44 11.41 20.20
CA GLY A 18 -51.72 10.79 19.11
C GLY A 18 -50.99 11.86 18.26
N ALA A 19 -49.70 11.96 18.46
CA ALA A 19 -48.82 12.64 17.54
C ALA A 19 -48.27 11.60 16.56
N ALA A 20 -48.64 11.69 15.28
CA ALA A 20 -48.02 10.97 14.20
C ALA A 20 -46.60 11.45 14.10
N VAL A 21 -45.65 10.72 14.68
CA VAL A 21 -44.21 10.95 14.46
C VAL A 21 -43.92 10.41 13.09
N GLY A 22 -43.83 11.34 12.10
CA GLY A 22 -43.29 11.04 10.78
C GLY A 22 -41.89 10.45 10.98
N GLY A 23 -41.73 9.17 10.64
CA GLY A 23 -40.44 8.50 10.67
C GLY A 23 -39.51 9.20 9.71
N MET A 24 -38.63 10.07 10.25
CA MET A 24 -37.44 10.47 9.51
C MET A 24 -36.58 9.22 9.36
N SER A 25 -36.64 8.64 8.18
CA SER A 25 -35.66 7.63 7.76
C SER A 25 -34.28 8.30 7.83
N VAL A 26 -33.52 8.04 8.88
CA VAL A 26 -32.10 8.36 8.92
C VAL A 26 -31.48 7.48 7.85
N ALA A 27 -31.21 8.06 6.68
CA ALA A 27 -30.44 7.40 5.65
C ALA A 27 -29.14 6.92 6.33
N ALA A 28 -28.89 5.61 6.32
CA ALA A 28 -27.67 5.04 6.82
C ALA A 28 -26.53 5.69 6.04
N GLN A 29 -25.70 6.46 6.72
CA GLN A 29 -24.55 7.12 6.12
C GLN A 29 -23.61 5.99 5.68
N GLU A 30 -23.42 5.83 4.37
CA GLU A 30 -22.47 4.86 3.84
C GLU A 30 -21.09 5.17 4.41
N SER A 31 -20.60 4.29 5.27
CA SER A 31 -19.27 4.42 5.87
C SER A 31 -18.23 3.91 4.89
N GLY A 32 -17.46 4.83 4.29
CA GLY A 32 -16.30 4.48 3.49
C GLY A 32 -15.16 3.89 4.34
N ARG A 33 -14.30 3.08 3.72
CA ARG A 33 -13.09 2.53 4.35
C ARG A 33 -11.95 2.46 3.34
N VAL A 34 -10.70 2.49 3.82
CA VAL A 34 -9.55 2.13 2.99
C VAL A 34 -9.62 0.63 2.72
N ALA A 35 -9.78 0.25 1.45
CA ALA A 35 -9.95 -1.14 1.04
C ALA A 35 -8.62 -1.86 0.83
N GLY A 36 -7.55 -1.14 0.46
CA GLY A 36 -6.25 -1.72 0.17
C GLY A 36 -5.24 -0.67 -0.25
N PHE A 37 -4.07 -1.16 -0.65
CA PHE A 37 -3.02 -0.37 -1.27
C PHE A 37 -3.20 -0.48 -2.79
N ASP A 38 -3.17 0.64 -3.50
CA ASP A 38 -3.34 0.70 -4.95
C ASP A 38 -2.00 0.86 -5.67
N HIS A 39 -1.28 1.96 -5.43
CA HIS A 39 0.03 2.19 -6.04
C HIS A 39 0.93 3.06 -5.17
N VAL A 40 2.22 3.00 -5.47
CA VAL A 40 3.23 3.93 -5.00
C VAL A 40 3.79 4.73 -6.17
N ALA A 41 4.09 6.01 -5.95
CA ALA A 41 4.80 6.84 -6.92
C ALA A 41 6.21 7.16 -6.42
N LEU A 42 7.22 6.89 -7.25
CA LEU A 42 8.63 7.09 -6.96
C LEU A 42 9.30 7.85 -8.11
N PRO A 43 10.23 8.78 -7.85
CA PRO A 43 11.06 9.34 -8.90
C PRO A 43 12.02 8.28 -9.44
N MET A 44 12.32 8.34 -10.75
CA MET A 44 13.39 7.56 -11.38
C MET A 44 14.40 8.47 -12.07
N GLN A 45 15.66 8.04 -12.14
CA GLN A 45 16.73 8.79 -12.77
C GLN A 45 17.29 8.09 -14.01
N ASN A 46 17.67 6.84 -13.89
CA ASN A 46 18.32 6.05 -14.95
C ASN A 46 17.29 5.32 -15.80
N VAL A 47 16.47 6.08 -16.55
CA VAL A 47 15.24 5.60 -17.22
C VAL A 47 15.46 4.29 -17.97
N GLU A 48 16.41 4.25 -18.92
CA GLU A 48 16.60 3.06 -19.78
C GLU A 48 17.06 1.83 -19.00
N ALA A 49 17.95 2.02 -18.02
CA ALA A 49 18.41 0.93 -17.16
C ALA A 49 17.28 0.40 -16.26
N MET A 50 16.44 1.29 -15.71
CA MET A 50 15.26 0.92 -14.93
C MET A 50 14.26 0.14 -15.78
N LEU A 51 13.96 0.61 -17.00
CA LEU A 51 13.09 -0.10 -17.93
C LEU A 51 13.60 -1.51 -18.24
N ALA A 52 14.87 -1.65 -18.59
CA ALA A 52 15.48 -2.93 -18.88
C ALA A 52 15.44 -3.88 -17.67
N PHE A 53 15.69 -3.36 -16.48
CA PHE A 53 15.69 -4.10 -15.24
C PHE A 53 14.30 -4.65 -14.90
N TYR A 54 13.26 -3.80 -14.87
CA TYR A 54 11.89 -4.23 -14.51
C TYR A 54 11.25 -5.12 -15.59
N ARG A 55 11.57 -4.90 -16.89
CA ARG A 55 11.22 -5.86 -17.95
C ARG A 55 11.91 -7.21 -17.74
N GLY A 56 13.19 -7.19 -17.37
CA GLY A 56 13.95 -8.41 -17.09
C GLY A 56 13.43 -9.20 -15.89
N LEU A 57 12.80 -8.54 -14.91
CA LEU A 57 12.05 -9.17 -13.83
C LEU A 57 10.72 -9.79 -14.29
N GLY A 58 10.25 -9.46 -15.52
CA GLY A 58 9.02 -10.00 -16.09
C GLY A 58 7.76 -9.20 -15.76
N PHE A 59 7.88 -7.98 -15.22
CA PHE A 59 6.72 -7.16 -14.92
C PHE A 59 6.08 -6.59 -16.19
N PRO A 60 4.73 -6.64 -16.33
CA PRO A 60 4.01 -5.86 -17.32
C PRO A 60 4.23 -4.36 -17.05
N MET A 61 4.39 -3.58 -18.11
CA MET A 61 4.69 -2.15 -18.00
C MET A 61 3.89 -1.34 -19.00
N ASN A 62 3.59 -0.10 -18.63
CA ASN A 62 3.06 0.92 -19.55
C ASN A 62 3.91 2.19 -19.43
N GLU A 63 4.21 2.81 -20.58
CA GLU A 63 5.09 3.95 -20.66
C GLU A 63 4.37 5.17 -21.24
N THR A 64 4.60 6.31 -20.62
CA THR A 64 4.23 7.62 -21.12
C THR A 64 5.46 8.54 -21.13
N PRO A 65 5.40 9.73 -21.71
CA PRO A 65 6.51 10.71 -21.64
C PRO A 65 6.92 11.08 -20.20
N ASN A 66 5.99 10.97 -19.24
CA ASN A 66 6.19 11.42 -17.86
C ASN A 66 6.29 10.31 -16.83
N VAL A 67 5.69 9.14 -17.09
CA VAL A 67 5.53 8.06 -16.11
C VAL A 67 5.77 6.71 -16.75
N VAL A 68 6.43 5.83 -16.01
CA VAL A 68 6.51 4.40 -16.29
C VAL A 68 5.73 3.67 -15.21
N SER A 69 4.65 2.98 -15.58
CA SER A 69 3.84 2.16 -14.68
C SER A 69 4.31 0.71 -14.76
N VAL A 70 4.72 0.15 -13.63
CA VAL A 70 5.11 -1.25 -13.46
C VAL A 70 4.02 -1.95 -12.68
N TYR A 71 3.38 -2.97 -13.25
CA TYR A 71 2.24 -3.66 -12.64
C TYR A 71 2.71 -4.87 -11.85
N VAL A 72 2.26 -4.95 -10.59
CA VAL A 72 2.56 -6.01 -9.63
C VAL A 72 1.25 -6.63 -9.14
N GLY A 73 0.74 -7.63 -9.86
CA GLY A 73 -0.61 -8.15 -9.63
C GLY A 73 -1.67 -7.06 -9.84
N SER A 74 -2.47 -6.78 -8.81
CA SER A 74 -3.47 -5.70 -8.80
C SER A 74 -2.94 -4.34 -8.32
N GLN A 75 -1.64 -4.24 -8.02
CA GLN A 75 -0.98 -3.04 -7.53
C GLN A 75 -0.02 -2.50 -8.59
N MET A 76 0.50 -1.29 -8.37
CA MET A 76 1.35 -0.64 -9.37
C MET A 76 2.44 0.20 -8.70
N ILE A 77 3.58 0.29 -9.37
CA ILE A 77 4.61 1.29 -9.09
C ILE A 77 4.59 2.29 -10.24
N ASN A 78 4.36 3.56 -9.96
CA ASN A 78 4.49 4.65 -10.91
C ASN A 78 5.86 5.31 -10.74
N PHE A 79 6.76 5.04 -11.65
CA PHE A 79 8.03 5.75 -11.71
C PHE A 79 7.86 7.06 -12.48
N HIS A 80 8.01 8.19 -11.79
CA HIS A 80 8.02 9.52 -12.41
C HIS A 80 9.36 9.75 -13.11
N ARG A 81 9.32 10.02 -14.42
CA ARG A 81 10.52 10.33 -15.20
C ARG A 81 11.11 11.69 -14.77
N PRO A 82 12.41 11.96 -15.03
CA PRO A 82 13.06 13.24 -14.70
C PRO A 82 12.29 14.46 -15.22
N THR A 83 11.71 14.37 -16.41
CA THR A 83 10.86 15.41 -17.00
C THR A 83 9.66 15.80 -16.14
N LEU A 84 9.14 14.88 -15.33
CA LEU A 84 8.02 15.14 -14.43
C LEU A 84 8.51 15.54 -13.04
N TRP A 85 9.28 14.68 -12.36
CA TRP A 85 9.57 14.89 -10.94
C TRP A 85 10.55 16.07 -10.68
N GLN A 86 11.38 16.45 -11.68
CA GLN A 86 12.25 17.63 -11.61
C GLN A 86 11.54 18.92 -12.02
N ASN A 87 10.32 18.83 -12.55
CA ASN A 87 9.54 20.01 -12.90
C ASN A 87 9.08 20.75 -11.63
N ALA A 88 9.52 21.98 -11.44
CA ALA A 88 9.20 22.80 -10.27
C ALA A 88 7.70 23.07 -10.10
N THR A 89 6.89 22.97 -11.17
CA THR A 89 5.44 23.16 -11.11
C THR A 89 4.68 21.89 -10.73
N PHE A 90 5.34 20.72 -10.75
CA PHE A 90 4.73 19.46 -10.33
C PHE A 90 4.86 19.27 -8.83
N THR A 91 3.78 19.55 -8.11
CA THR A 91 3.71 19.51 -6.64
C THR A 91 3.08 18.24 -6.06
N LEU A 92 2.44 17.39 -6.90
CA LEU A 92 1.77 16.15 -6.47
C LEU A 92 2.78 15.00 -6.30
N ARG A 93 3.76 15.22 -5.42
CA ARG A 93 4.79 14.25 -5.03
C ARG A 93 5.27 14.50 -3.60
N ALA A 94 5.91 13.52 -2.99
CA ALA A 94 6.62 13.77 -1.74
C ALA A 94 7.76 14.79 -1.97
N PRO A 95 7.78 15.93 -1.27
CA PRO A 95 8.66 17.07 -1.62
C PRO A 95 10.15 16.72 -1.64
N ALA A 96 10.59 15.86 -0.71
CA ALA A 96 11.99 15.44 -0.57
C ALA A 96 12.34 14.16 -1.35
N ALA A 97 11.39 13.55 -2.08
CA ALA A 97 11.66 12.32 -2.80
C ALA A 97 12.61 12.56 -3.97
N THR A 98 13.76 11.91 -3.91
CA THR A 98 14.78 11.86 -4.97
C THR A 98 15.30 10.43 -5.06
N PRO A 99 15.71 9.91 -6.25
CA PRO A 99 16.33 8.59 -6.33
C PRO A 99 17.66 8.51 -5.57
N PRO A 100 17.94 7.39 -4.83
CA PRO A 100 17.02 6.34 -4.47
C PRO A 100 16.11 6.75 -3.29
N CYS A 101 14.85 6.34 -3.31
CA CYS A 101 13.94 6.55 -2.17
C CYS A 101 12.93 5.40 -1.97
N GLY A 102 13.03 4.34 -2.76
CA GLY A 102 12.20 3.14 -2.67
C GLY A 102 12.82 2.05 -1.80
N ASP A 103 11.97 1.43 -0.97
CA ASP A 103 12.23 0.16 -0.27
C ASP A 103 10.97 -0.69 -0.47
N LEU A 104 11.06 -1.67 -1.36
CA LEU A 104 9.91 -2.40 -1.90
C LEU A 104 10.08 -3.90 -1.66
N CYS A 105 9.04 -4.54 -1.12
CA CYS A 105 9.01 -5.98 -0.91
C CYS A 105 8.01 -6.65 -1.86
N PHE A 106 8.50 -7.59 -2.67
CA PHE A 106 7.71 -8.41 -3.58
C PHE A 106 7.57 -9.82 -3.03
N VAL A 107 6.40 -10.41 -3.17
CA VAL A 107 6.21 -11.83 -2.90
C VAL A 107 6.66 -12.62 -4.14
N TRP A 108 7.62 -13.52 -3.95
CA TRP A 108 8.03 -14.45 -4.99
C TRP A 108 7.24 -15.76 -4.88
N GLU A 109 6.54 -16.11 -5.94
CA GLU A 109 5.84 -17.40 -6.08
C GLU A 109 6.69 -18.35 -6.92
N GLY A 110 7.51 -19.16 -6.26
CA GLY A 110 8.42 -20.10 -6.90
C GLY A 110 9.54 -20.53 -5.95
N SER A 111 10.45 -21.36 -6.45
CA SER A 111 11.59 -21.81 -5.65
C SER A 111 12.65 -20.71 -5.51
N ALA A 112 13.46 -20.78 -4.43
CA ALA A 112 14.61 -19.91 -4.24
C ALA A 112 15.63 -20.04 -5.38
N ALA A 113 15.80 -21.26 -5.94
CA ALA A 113 16.68 -21.51 -7.06
C ALA A 113 16.21 -20.78 -8.35
N ALA A 114 14.88 -20.77 -8.59
CA ALA A 114 14.31 -20.04 -9.73
C ALA A 114 14.50 -18.51 -9.57
N LEU A 115 14.32 -17.97 -8.36
CA LEU A 115 14.60 -16.57 -8.06
C LEU A 115 16.08 -16.22 -8.29
N SER A 116 16.99 -17.03 -7.74
CA SER A 116 18.44 -16.82 -7.93
C SER A 116 18.82 -16.84 -9.40
N SER A 117 18.26 -17.76 -10.18
CA SER A 117 18.50 -17.87 -11.63
C SER A 117 17.94 -16.66 -12.39
N LEU A 118 16.81 -16.08 -11.97
CA LEU A 118 16.27 -14.85 -12.53
C LEU A 118 17.20 -13.68 -12.24
N LEU A 119 17.56 -13.47 -10.97
CA LEU A 119 18.39 -12.35 -10.54
C LEU A 119 19.80 -12.40 -11.16
N ALA A 120 20.37 -13.58 -11.37
CA ALA A 120 21.67 -13.74 -12.02
C ALA A 120 21.70 -13.28 -13.49
N ARG A 121 20.55 -13.13 -14.14
CA ARG A 121 20.44 -12.60 -15.53
C ARG A 121 20.29 -11.07 -15.57
N LEU A 122 20.10 -10.43 -14.43
CA LEU A 122 19.94 -8.99 -14.32
C LEU A 122 21.24 -8.32 -13.88
N PRO A 123 21.42 -7.04 -14.18
CA PRO A 123 22.54 -6.24 -13.65
C PRO A 123 22.30 -5.92 -12.16
N ALA A 124 22.04 -6.97 -11.36
CA ALA A 124 21.75 -6.87 -9.95
C ALA A 124 22.60 -7.86 -9.15
N LYS A 125 23.16 -7.40 -8.04
CA LYS A 125 23.88 -8.25 -7.09
C LYS A 125 22.99 -8.49 -5.87
N ILE A 126 22.92 -9.73 -5.41
CA ILE A 126 22.31 -10.02 -4.12
C ILE A 126 23.20 -9.38 -3.04
N GLU A 127 22.63 -8.41 -2.31
CA GLU A 127 23.33 -7.74 -1.20
C GLU A 127 23.23 -8.56 0.10
N VAL A 128 22.03 -9.08 0.34
CA VAL A 128 21.71 -9.86 1.55
C VAL A 128 20.75 -10.98 1.19
N GLY A 129 20.95 -12.14 1.79
CA GLY A 129 20.01 -13.26 1.75
C GLY A 129 20.64 -14.57 1.28
N PRO A 130 19.92 -15.69 1.51
CA PRO A 130 18.59 -15.75 2.14
C PRO A 130 18.64 -15.43 3.64
N VAL A 131 17.66 -14.66 4.11
CA VAL A 131 17.48 -14.30 5.54
C VAL A 131 16.01 -14.37 5.93
N GLU A 132 15.72 -14.76 7.17
CA GLU A 132 14.36 -14.80 7.70
C GLU A 132 13.81 -13.38 7.91
N ARG A 133 12.59 -13.15 7.44
CA ARG A 133 11.86 -11.89 7.60
C ARG A 133 10.38 -12.14 7.92
N GLN A 134 9.80 -11.17 8.61
CA GLN A 134 8.35 -11.10 8.83
C GLN A 134 7.73 -10.21 7.74
N GLY A 135 6.90 -10.77 6.90
CA GLY A 135 6.27 -10.01 5.80
C GLY A 135 4.84 -9.56 6.08
N GLY A 136 4.26 -8.86 5.13
CA GLY A 136 2.92 -8.27 5.22
C GLY A 136 1.79 -9.29 5.39
N ARG A 137 2.02 -10.56 5.06
CA ARG A 137 1.07 -11.66 5.34
C ARG A 137 1.04 -12.09 6.81
N ARG A 138 1.75 -11.39 7.71
CA ARG A 138 1.86 -11.66 9.15
C ARG A 138 2.45 -13.03 9.46
N LYS A 139 3.26 -13.57 8.59
CA LYS A 139 4.02 -14.81 8.78
C LYS A 139 5.45 -14.66 8.28
N GLY A 140 6.33 -15.53 8.76
CA GLY A 140 7.73 -15.57 8.35
C GLY A 140 7.87 -16.02 6.90
N GLY A 141 8.98 -15.63 6.31
CA GLY A 141 9.42 -16.05 4.99
C GLY A 141 10.92 -15.83 4.85
N SER A 142 11.48 -16.40 3.80
CA SER A 142 12.89 -16.23 3.45
C SER A 142 13.04 -15.15 2.39
N SER A 143 13.89 -14.16 2.63
CA SER A 143 14.04 -12.99 1.76
C SER A 143 15.46 -12.87 1.21
N VAL A 144 15.54 -12.35 -0.03
CA VAL A 144 16.77 -11.86 -0.64
C VAL A 144 16.60 -10.39 -1.05
N TYR A 145 17.70 -9.64 -1.00
CA TYR A 145 17.73 -8.21 -1.27
C TYR A 145 18.68 -7.89 -2.41
N VAL A 146 18.19 -7.07 -3.35
CA VAL A 146 18.97 -6.51 -4.46
C VAL A 146 18.68 -5.01 -4.59
N ARG A 147 19.47 -4.31 -5.42
CA ARG A 147 19.13 -2.94 -5.81
C ARG A 147 18.79 -2.86 -7.28
N ASP A 148 17.82 -1.99 -7.58
CA ASP A 148 17.56 -1.59 -8.94
C ASP A 148 18.64 -0.59 -9.44
N PRO A 149 18.65 -0.21 -10.75
CA PRO A 149 19.66 0.70 -11.30
C PRO A 149 19.67 2.12 -10.72
N ASP A 150 18.60 2.54 -10.06
CA ASP A 150 18.53 3.81 -9.33
C ASP A 150 19.01 3.68 -7.88
N GLY A 151 19.25 2.44 -7.41
CA GLY A 151 19.69 2.14 -6.05
C GLY A 151 18.55 1.90 -5.05
N ASN A 152 17.29 1.85 -5.50
CA ASN A 152 16.19 1.46 -4.62
C ASN A 152 16.38 0.03 -4.10
N LEU A 153 16.03 -0.21 -2.84
CA LEU A 153 16.13 -1.54 -2.25
C LEU A 153 14.90 -2.38 -2.65
N LEU A 154 15.16 -3.57 -3.16
CA LEU A 154 14.13 -4.55 -3.51
C LEU A 154 14.33 -5.81 -2.69
N GLU A 155 13.31 -6.18 -1.95
CA GLU A 155 13.20 -7.44 -1.25
C GLU A 155 12.32 -8.40 -2.04
N PHE A 156 12.75 -9.66 -2.15
CA PHE A 156 11.92 -10.76 -2.65
C PHE A 156 11.71 -11.75 -1.52
N ILE A 157 10.48 -11.82 -0.99
CA ILE A 157 10.13 -12.73 0.09
C ILE A 157 9.41 -13.98 -0.44
N ILE A 158 9.87 -15.15 0.01
CA ILE A 158 9.28 -16.47 -0.27
C ILE A 158 8.62 -16.94 1.02
N TYR A 159 7.32 -17.11 0.99
CA TYR A 159 6.58 -17.70 2.11
C TYR A 159 6.53 -19.22 1.99
N ALA A 160 6.67 -19.91 3.13
CA ALA A 160 6.43 -21.34 3.23
C ALA A 160 4.94 -21.67 3.24
#